data_e187bbb634e9d2da22991323f3f354b6
#
_entry.id   e187bbb634e9d2da22991323f3f354b6
#
_cell.length_a   1.000
_cell.length_b   1.000
_cell.length_c   1.000
_cell.angle_alpha   90.00
_cell.angle_beta   90.00
_cell.angle_gamma   90.00
#
_symmetry.space_group_name_H-M   'P 1'
#
loop_
_entity.id
_entity.type
_entity.pdbx_description
1 polymer ?
#
loop_
_entity_poly.entity_id
_entity_poly.type
_entity_poly.pdbx_seq_one_letter_code
_entity_poly.pdbx_strand_id
1 'polypeptide(L)'
;MKIAMMTNNYKPFIGGVPLSVERLAKGLRALGHEVCIFAPEYEGEEEPEEEDVIRYRSHKRRLSNGMVFPGMFDPCIRQEFERREFDLIHVHQPMLMGNVAKRYSRRYGIPLVFTWHTRYEEYIHYLRPFAKLNGDTKGKKKLYHTCQHIVTWYMKAYAGSCDFVFAPSRDMERYMRREEVDVPVMTLPTGLSDHSFERDEKESEKIRTQYGAGKQSIFCTVSRIEKEKNLYFLMDAVRRFQDQCGKNFRLLVVGEGRERKNLMDYCEKIGLQDTVIFVGGVPNEEVKNYLFASDLFLFSSRSETQGIVLAEAMAAGLPAAAVEAYGVNDIVRDKYNGLLCEESVDAFAENMKKLITDRKLYEKLQKGAVQTAHFYREEKVAEEAEKGYLLAQKYVMERGKDYGYQTCEPEDFKPSFLHVSKMS
;
A
#
# COMPACT_ATOMS: atom_id res chain seq x y z
N MET A 1 6.81 -19.85 15.17
CA MET A 1 7.80 -19.99 14.07
C MET A 1 8.85 -18.90 14.21
N LYS A 2 10.07 -19.19 13.75
CA LYS A 2 11.15 -18.20 13.60
C LYS A 2 11.21 -17.73 12.15
N ILE A 3 10.88 -16.46 11.91
CA ILE A 3 10.65 -15.89 10.58
C ILE A 3 11.74 -14.88 10.26
N ALA A 4 12.44 -15.05 9.14
CA ALA A 4 13.38 -14.07 8.60
C ALA A 4 12.65 -13.18 7.59
N MET A 5 12.32 -11.94 7.93
CA MET A 5 11.80 -10.95 6.99
C MET A 5 12.96 -10.21 6.32
N MET A 6 13.02 -10.22 4.99
CA MET A 6 14.12 -9.60 4.23
C MET A 6 13.60 -8.49 3.33
N THR A 7 14.16 -7.29 3.45
CA THR A 7 13.70 -6.12 2.72
C THR A 7 14.85 -5.24 2.23
N ASN A 8 14.69 -4.58 1.06
CA ASN A 8 15.67 -3.64 0.51
C ASN A 8 15.57 -2.23 1.10
N ASN A 9 14.48 -1.94 1.80
CA ASN A 9 14.24 -0.65 2.42
C ASN A 9 13.40 -0.81 3.69
N TYR A 10 13.77 -0.06 4.71
CA TYR A 10 13.10 -0.05 6.00
C TYR A 10 13.30 1.32 6.64
N LYS A 11 12.76 1.54 7.84
CA LYS A 11 13.00 2.78 8.58
C LYS A 11 14.50 3.12 8.69
N PRO A 12 14.87 4.39 8.58
CA PRO A 12 14.04 5.61 8.58
C PRO A 12 13.40 5.95 7.22
N PHE A 13 13.63 5.17 6.16
CA PHE A 13 13.00 5.38 4.87
C PHE A 13 11.47 5.25 4.97
N ILE A 14 10.73 6.31 4.56
CA ILE A 14 9.27 6.36 4.60
C ILE A 14 8.68 5.80 3.31
N GLY A 15 7.81 4.80 3.43
CA GLY A 15 7.13 4.20 2.28
C GLY A 15 6.18 3.08 2.65
N GLY A 16 5.35 2.64 1.71
CA GLY A 16 4.35 1.59 1.94
C GLY A 16 4.96 0.22 2.31
N VAL A 17 6.11 -0.13 1.71
CA VAL A 17 6.76 -1.43 2.00
C VAL A 17 7.35 -1.47 3.42
N PRO A 18 8.15 -0.48 3.88
CA PRO A 18 8.59 -0.43 5.28
C PRO A 18 7.44 -0.53 6.28
N LEU A 19 6.36 0.20 6.03
CA LEU A 19 5.17 0.18 6.87
C LEU A 19 4.50 -1.20 6.90
N SER A 20 4.42 -1.86 5.74
CA SER A 20 3.87 -3.22 5.64
C SER A 20 4.71 -4.24 6.40
N VAL A 21 6.03 -4.17 6.28
CA VAL A 21 6.98 -5.04 7.01
C VAL A 21 6.84 -4.86 8.52
N GLU A 22 6.86 -3.60 8.97
CA GLU A 22 6.74 -3.25 10.39
C GLU A 22 5.43 -3.77 11.00
N ARG A 23 4.30 -3.43 10.40
CA ARG A 23 2.97 -3.81 10.90
C ARG A 23 2.78 -5.33 10.91
N LEU A 24 3.23 -6.00 9.85
CA LEU A 24 3.17 -7.46 9.78
C LEU A 24 4.07 -8.11 10.83
N ALA A 25 5.30 -7.65 11.00
CA ALA A 25 6.22 -8.18 12.01
C ALA A 25 5.65 -7.99 13.43
N LYS A 26 5.07 -6.82 13.72
CA LYS A 26 4.43 -6.53 15.00
C LYS A 26 3.25 -7.46 15.28
N GLY A 27 2.35 -7.64 14.30
CA GLY A 27 1.21 -8.54 14.45
C GLY A 27 1.62 -9.99 14.64
N LEU A 28 2.64 -10.48 13.90
CA LEU A 28 3.16 -11.84 14.05
C LEU A 28 3.85 -12.06 15.40
N ARG A 29 4.60 -11.07 15.91
CA ARG A 29 5.18 -11.13 17.26
C ARG A 29 4.09 -11.20 18.33
N ALA A 30 2.99 -10.47 18.17
CA ALA A 30 1.84 -10.54 19.07
C ALA A 30 1.17 -11.94 19.07
N LEU A 31 1.25 -12.69 17.96
CA LEU A 31 0.82 -14.10 17.86
C LEU A 31 1.84 -15.10 18.41
N GLY A 32 2.97 -14.63 18.96
CA GLY A 32 4.00 -15.48 19.56
C GLY A 32 5.06 -16.02 18.59
N HIS A 33 5.18 -15.44 17.37
CA HIS A 33 6.27 -15.76 16.46
C HIS A 33 7.53 -14.94 16.78
N GLU A 34 8.70 -15.54 16.56
CA GLU A 34 9.97 -14.82 16.56
C GLU A 34 10.21 -14.25 15.16
N VAL A 35 10.18 -12.92 15.01
CA VAL A 35 10.35 -12.25 13.73
C VAL A 35 11.62 -11.41 13.74
N CYS A 36 12.58 -11.77 12.89
CA CYS A 36 13.81 -11.02 12.66
C CYS A 36 13.73 -10.27 11.32
N ILE A 37 13.89 -8.96 11.32
CA ILE A 37 13.87 -8.13 10.11
C ILE A 37 15.30 -7.85 9.68
N PHE A 38 15.67 -8.28 8.47
CA PHE A 38 16.92 -7.91 7.81
C PHE A 38 16.67 -6.65 6.95
N ALA A 39 17.23 -5.53 7.40
CA ALA A 39 17.02 -4.20 6.82
C ALA A 39 18.35 -3.54 6.45
N PRO A 40 18.39 -2.63 5.46
CA PRO A 40 19.59 -1.90 5.14
C PRO A 40 19.95 -0.87 6.22
N GLU A 41 21.23 -0.63 6.41
CA GLU A 41 21.78 0.48 7.18
C GLU A 41 21.65 1.79 6.38
N TYR A 42 21.29 2.88 7.06
CA TYR A 42 21.18 4.24 6.48
C TYR A 42 22.25 5.14 7.10
N GLU A 43 23.47 5.09 6.57
CA GLU A 43 24.60 5.86 7.08
C GLU A 43 24.27 7.35 7.24
N GLY A 44 24.47 7.88 8.44
CA GLY A 44 24.25 9.29 8.77
C GLY A 44 22.80 9.68 9.11
N GLU A 45 21.89 8.71 9.24
CA GLU A 45 20.55 8.93 9.78
C GLU A 45 20.41 8.22 11.12
N GLU A 46 19.55 8.76 12.01
CA GLU A 46 19.16 8.07 13.23
C GLU A 46 18.25 6.90 12.86
N GLU A 47 18.70 5.70 13.13
CA GLU A 47 17.91 4.50 12.97
C GLU A 47 17.19 4.21 14.28
N PRO A 48 15.86 3.98 14.26
CA PRO A 48 15.15 3.60 15.48
C PRO A 48 15.71 2.29 16.03
N GLU A 49 15.99 2.25 17.32
CA GLU A 49 16.28 0.98 18.00
C GLU A 49 15.01 0.15 18.05
N GLU A 50 15.00 -0.94 17.32
CA GLU A 50 13.90 -1.90 17.28
C GLU A 50 14.42 -3.29 17.61
N GLU A 51 13.69 -3.99 18.46
CA GLU A 51 14.00 -5.36 18.80
C GLU A 51 13.98 -6.25 17.56
N ASP A 52 15.01 -7.11 17.40
CA ASP A 52 15.15 -8.05 16.29
C ASP A 52 15.17 -7.43 14.88
N VAL A 53 15.73 -6.22 14.74
CA VAL A 53 16.10 -5.63 13.45
C VAL A 53 17.61 -5.75 13.24
N ILE A 54 18.02 -6.53 12.25
CA ILE A 54 19.42 -6.72 11.87
C ILE A 54 19.74 -5.81 10.71
N ARG A 55 20.64 -4.85 10.96
CA ARG A 55 21.09 -3.91 9.95
C ARG A 55 22.28 -4.49 9.18
N TYR A 56 22.07 -4.75 7.88
CA TYR A 56 23.16 -5.12 6.97
C TYR A 56 23.69 -3.88 6.25
N ARG A 57 24.96 -3.88 5.92
CA ARG A 57 25.63 -2.77 5.26
C ARG A 57 24.96 -2.42 3.93
N SER A 58 24.84 -1.13 3.65
CA SER A 58 24.39 -0.61 2.38
C SER A 58 25.48 0.22 1.70
N HIS A 59 25.33 0.47 0.39
CA HIS A 59 26.22 1.39 -0.32
C HIS A 59 25.86 2.83 0.03
N LYS A 60 26.88 3.68 0.23
CA LYS A 60 26.71 5.12 0.55
C LYS A 60 25.90 5.91 -0.49
N ARG A 61 25.84 5.41 -1.74
CA ARG A 61 25.14 6.06 -2.82
C ARG A 61 23.63 5.80 -2.73
N ARG A 62 22.87 6.87 -2.52
CA ARG A 62 21.41 6.83 -2.51
C ARG A 62 20.82 7.08 -3.90
N LEU A 63 19.68 6.48 -4.15
CA LEU A 63 18.82 6.82 -5.27
C LEU A 63 18.14 8.18 -5.03
N SER A 64 17.64 8.80 -6.09
CA SER A 64 16.96 10.12 -6.02
C SER A 64 15.71 10.15 -5.14
N ASN A 65 15.18 9.00 -4.77
CA ASN A 65 14.05 8.83 -3.87
C ASN A 65 14.44 8.48 -2.41
N GLY A 66 15.73 8.53 -2.07
CA GLY A 66 16.25 8.23 -0.74
C GLY A 66 16.56 6.75 -0.45
N MET A 67 16.18 5.83 -1.36
CA MET A 67 16.52 4.39 -1.20
C MET A 67 18.03 4.16 -1.30
N VAL A 68 18.52 3.19 -0.52
CA VAL A 68 19.91 2.73 -0.53
C VAL A 68 20.06 1.44 -1.33
N PHE A 69 21.28 1.11 -1.74
CA PHE A 69 21.59 -0.17 -2.38
C PHE A 69 22.06 -1.18 -1.32
N PRO A 70 21.33 -2.29 -1.11
CA PRO A 70 21.70 -3.35 -0.19
C PRO A 70 23.07 -3.98 -0.48
N GLY A 71 23.85 -4.21 0.57
CA GLY A 71 25.06 -5.01 0.53
C GLY A 71 24.74 -6.51 0.63
N MET A 72 24.52 -7.17 -0.51
CA MET A 72 24.03 -8.55 -0.59
C MET A 72 24.95 -9.62 0.05
N PHE A 73 26.20 -9.29 0.39
CA PHE A 73 27.20 -10.22 0.90
C PHE A 73 27.67 -9.86 2.31
N ASP A 74 26.85 -9.13 3.07
CA ASP A 74 27.21 -8.79 4.44
C ASP A 74 27.26 -10.06 5.31
N PRO A 75 28.40 -10.30 6.01
CA PRO A 75 28.56 -11.45 6.91
C PRO A 75 27.51 -11.54 8.02
N CYS A 76 26.95 -10.41 8.45
CA CYS A 76 25.93 -10.39 9.52
C CYS A 76 24.71 -11.23 9.16
N ILE A 77 24.28 -11.23 7.88
CA ILE A 77 23.14 -12.02 7.42
C ILE A 77 23.42 -13.51 7.63
N ARG A 78 24.62 -13.95 7.24
CA ARG A 78 25.02 -15.36 7.41
C ARG A 78 25.09 -15.74 8.88
N GLN A 79 25.72 -14.91 9.72
CA GLN A 79 25.87 -15.17 11.16
C GLN A 79 24.52 -15.35 11.85
N GLU A 80 23.53 -14.49 11.50
CA GLU A 80 22.19 -14.59 12.08
C GLU A 80 21.44 -15.84 11.59
N PHE A 81 21.59 -16.23 10.32
CA PHE A 81 20.99 -17.48 9.82
C PHE A 81 21.59 -18.72 10.48
N GLU A 82 22.90 -18.73 10.75
CA GLU A 82 23.58 -19.83 11.45
C GLU A 82 23.21 -19.88 12.95
N ARG A 83 22.89 -18.73 13.57
CA ARG A 83 22.57 -18.62 14.99
C ARG A 83 21.11 -18.93 15.34
N ARG A 84 20.16 -18.50 14.48
CA ARG A 84 18.73 -18.49 14.84
C ARG A 84 17.93 -19.69 14.35
N GLU A 85 18.38 -20.41 13.35
CA GLU A 85 17.66 -21.55 12.75
C GLU A 85 16.22 -21.18 12.34
N PHE A 86 16.09 -20.36 11.30
CA PHE A 86 14.79 -19.88 10.82
C PHE A 86 13.95 -21.00 10.21
N ASP A 87 12.63 -20.95 10.45
CA ASP A 87 11.63 -21.87 9.89
C ASP A 87 11.15 -21.43 8.49
N LEU A 88 11.31 -20.13 8.16
CA LEU A 88 10.75 -19.52 6.95
C LEU A 88 11.47 -18.21 6.63
N ILE A 89 11.61 -17.91 5.32
CA ILE A 89 12.04 -16.60 4.83
C ILE A 89 10.85 -15.91 4.15
N HIS A 90 10.53 -14.69 4.59
CA HIS A 90 9.56 -13.82 3.92
C HIS A 90 10.27 -12.62 3.32
N VAL A 91 10.28 -12.50 2.01
CA VAL A 91 10.93 -11.42 1.29
C VAL A 91 9.92 -10.44 0.69
N HIS A 92 10.25 -9.15 0.73
CA HIS A 92 9.35 -8.06 0.32
C HIS A 92 9.75 -7.39 -1.01
N GLN A 93 10.92 -7.70 -1.56
CA GLN A 93 11.34 -7.27 -2.90
C GLN A 93 12.10 -8.38 -3.61
N PRO A 94 11.90 -8.57 -4.93
CA PRO A 94 12.47 -9.70 -5.67
C PRO A 94 13.94 -9.51 -6.06
N MET A 95 14.39 -8.25 -6.14
CA MET A 95 15.77 -7.90 -6.52
C MET A 95 16.64 -7.78 -5.27
N LEU A 96 17.96 -7.86 -5.43
CA LEU A 96 18.96 -7.68 -4.36
C LEU A 96 18.69 -8.66 -3.20
N MET A 97 18.05 -8.22 -2.13
CA MET A 97 17.74 -9.09 -0.98
C MET A 97 16.83 -10.26 -1.34
N GLY A 98 15.99 -10.15 -2.38
CA GLY A 98 15.26 -11.29 -2.93
C GLY A 98 16.17 -12.40 -3.43
N ASN A 99 17.27 -12.06 -4.11
CA ASN A 99 18.25 -13.06 -4.56
C ASN A 99 19.02 -13.67 -3.37
N VAL A 100 19.31 -12.88 -2.34
CA VAL A 100 19.91 -13.38 -1.09
C VAL A 100 18.94 -14.34 -0.40
N ALA A 101 17.68 -13.98 -0.23
CA ALA A 101 16.62 -14.80 0.34
C ALA A 101 16.52 -16.17 -0.37
N LYS A 102 16.47 -16.15 -1.70
CA LYS A 102 16.42 -17.37 -2.52
C LYS A 102 17.66 -18.27 -2.33
N ARG A 103 18.86 -17.68 -2.17
CA ARG A 103 20.08 -18.42 -1.89
C ARG A 103 20.03 -19.08 -0.52
N TYR A 104 19.54 -18.36 0.50
CA TYR A 104 19.47 -18.89 1.87
C TYR A 104 18.36 -19.93 2.01
N SER A 105 17.19 -19.73 1.40
CA SER A 105 16.12 -20.73 1.34
C SER A 105 16.65 -22.07 0.81
N ARG A 106 17.37 -22.05 -0.32
CA ARG A 106 17.96 -23.25 -0.92
C ARG A 106 19.07 -23.87 -0.03
N ARG A 107 19.88 -23.02 0.61
CA ARG A 107 20.99 -23.50 1.45
C ARG A 107 20.51 -24.22 2.70
N TYR A 108 19.45 -23.70 3.32
CA TYR A 108 18.93 -24.22 4.59
C TYR A 108 17.69 -25.11 4.41
N GLY A 109 17.18 -25.24 3.19
CA GLY A 109 16.01 -26.07 2.90
C GLY A 109 14.71 -25.53 3.54
N ILE A 110 14.60 -24.21 3.72
CA ILE A 110 13.43 -23.57 4.37
C ILE A 110 12.57 -22.82 3.34
N PRO A 111 11.23 -22.75 3.55
CA PRO A 111 10.30 -22.11 2.63
C PRO A 111 10.64 -20.65 2.33
N LEU A 112 10.47 -20.24 1.07
CA LEU A 112 10.60 -18.87 0.59
C LEU A 112 9.23 -18.31 0.25
N VAL A 113 8.78 -17.35 1.04
CA VAL A 113 7.54 -16.59 0.81
C VAL A 113 7.87 -15.21 0.26
N PHE A 114 7.09 -14.72 -0.69
CA PHE A 114 7.27 -13.42 -1.30
C PHE A 114 6.00 -12.59 -1.24
N THR A 115 6.06 -11.34 -0.77
CA THR A 115 4.98 -10.36 -0.98
C THR A 115 5.29 -9.47 -2.17
N TRP A 116 4.43 -9.53 -3.19
CA TRP A 116 4.59 -8.72 -4.41
C TRP A 116 3.94 -7.35 -4.23
N HIS A 117 4.63 -6.43 -3.57
CA HIS A 117 4.12 -5.10 -3.21
C HIS A 117 3.91 -4.13 -4.37
N THR A 118 4.67 -4.25 -5.46
CA THR A 118 4.77 -3.20 -6.47
C THR A 118 4.73 -3.77 -7.87
N ARG A 119 3.90 -3.20 -8.72
CA ARG A 119 3.89 -3.44 -10.16
C ARG A 119 5.02 -2.64 -10.81
N TYR A 120 6.24 -3.15 -10.73
CA TYR A 120 7.45 -2.45 -11.18
C TYR A 120 7.40 -2.03 -12.64
N GLU A 121 6.67 -2.76 -13.49
CA GLU A 121 6.45 -2.42 -14.91
C GLU A 121 5.71 -1.10 -15.11
N GLU A 122 4.90 -0.66 -14.15
CA GLU A 122 4.24 0.64 -14.19
C GLU A 122 5.16 1.80 -13.77
N TYR A 123 6.23 1.49 -13.01
CA TYR A 123 7.15 2.47 -12.44
C TYR A 123 8.48 2.60 -13.17
N ILE A 124 8.67 1.93 -14.32
CA ILE A 124 9.91 1.99 -15.11
C ILE A 124 10.28 3.43 -15.49
N HIS A 125 9.30 4.29 -15.73
CA HIS A 125 9.51 5.69 -16.10
C HIS A 125 10.21 6.53 -15.01
N TYR A 126 10.27 6.05 -13.76
CA TYR A 126 11.04 6.71 -12.70
C TYR A 126 12.53 6.35 -12.73
N LEU A 127 12.92 5.30 -13.43
CA LEU A 127 14.32 4.94 -13.59
C LEU A 127 14.95 5.79 -14.69
N ARG A 128 16.03 6.55 -14.37
CA ARG A 128 16.65 7.56 -15.24
C ARG A 128 16.92 7.13 -16.68
N PRO A 129 17.44 5.95 -17.02
CA PRO A 129 17.63 5.59 -18.42
C PRO A 129 16.30 5.46 -19.17
N PHE A 130 15.23 5.08 -18.49
CA PHE A 130 13.91 4.82 -19.07
C PHE A 130 12.97 6.04 -19.07
N ALA A 131 13.22 7.03 -18.19
CA ALA A 131 12.46 8.28 -18.17
C ALA A 131 12.49 9.03 -19.52
N LYS A 132 13.61 8.90 -20.25
CA LYS A 132 13.78 9.47 -21.60
C LYS A 132 13.09 8.66 -22.71
N LEU A 133 12.64 7.44 -22.42
CA LEU A 133 11.94 6.58 -23.37
C LEU A 133 10.43 6.83 -23.42
N ASN A 134 9.88 7.52 -22.42
CA ASN A 134 8.47 7.91 -22.36
C ASN A 134 8.21 9.13 -23.27
N GLY A 135 8.56 9.03 -24.54
CA GLY A 135 8.43 10.07 -25.57
C GLY A 135 7.52 9.62 -26.72
N ASP A 136 6.98 10.61 -27.47
CA ASP A 136 5.95 10.41 -28.48
C ASP A 136 6.35 9.64 -29.77
N THR A 137 7.61 9.30 -29.94
CA THR A 137 8.07 8.56 -31.13
C THR A 137 7.72 7.07 -31.03
N LYS A 138 7.24 6.48 -32.14
CA LYS A 138 6.87 5.05 -32.21
C LYS A 138 7.98 4.11 -31.72
N GLY A 139 9.24 4.43 -31.99
CA GLY A 139 10.39 3.64 -31.55
C GLY A 139 10.58 3.64 -30.04
N LYS A 140 10.42 4.80 -29.37
CA LYS A 140 10.51 4.92 -27.92
C LYS A 140 9.37 4.19 -27.21
N LYS A 141 8.14 4.29 -27.71
CA LYS A 141 6.99 3.55 -27.18
C LYS A 141 7.22 2.03 -27.27
N LYS A 142 7.71 1.53 -28.41
CA LYS A 142 8.01 0.10 -28.57
C LYS A 142 9.08 -0.36 -27.57
N LEU A 143 10.16 0.39 -27.40
CA LEU A 143 11.23 0.06 -26.46
C LEU A 143 10.72 0.09 -25.01
N TYR A 144 9.90 1.07 -24.66
CA TYR A 144 9.27 1.17 -23.33
C TYR A 144 8.41 -0.08 -23.03
N HIS A 145 7.54 -0.47 -23.95
CA HIS A 145 6.73 -1.70 -23.81
C HIS A 145 7.59 -2.96 -23.70
N THR A 146 8.67 -3.06 -24.48
CA THR A 146 9.61 -4.18 -24.35
C THR A 146 10.22 -4.24 -22.95
N CYS A 147 10.61 -3.09 -22.39
CA CYS A 147 11.12 -3.03 -21.01
C CYS A 147 10.06 -3.42 -19.98
N GLN A 148 8.80 -3.02 -20.16
CA GLN A 148 7.70 -3.46 -19.30
C GLN A 148 7.57 -5.00 -19.33
N HIS A 149 7.56 -5.62 -20.50
CA HIS A 149 7.51 -7.08 -20.63
C HIS A 149 8.69 -7.79 -19.96
N ILE A 150 9.90 -7.25 -20.09
CA ILE A 150 11.09 -7.82 -19.44
C ILE A 150 10.93 -7.77 -17.91
N VAL A 151 10.43 -6.65 -17.37
CA VAL A 151 10.19 -6.51 -15.92
C VAL A 151 9.10 -7.46 -15.45
N THR A 152 7.98 -7.55 -16.15
CA THR A 152 6.90 -8.50 -15.85
C THR A 152 7.41 -9.95 -15.88
N TRP A 153 8.17 -10.31 -16.92
CA TRP A 153 8.78 -11.64 -17.01
C TRP A 153 9.71 -11.93 -15.82
N TYR A 154 10.56 -10.97 -15.44
CA TYR A 154 11.45 -11.14 -14.29
C TYR A 154 10.64 -11.33 -12.98
N MET A 155 9.59 -10.52 -12.78
CA MET A 155 8.72 -10.61 -11.62
C MET A 155 8.01 -11.96 -11.53
N LYS A 156 7.45 -12.43 -12.66
CA LYS A 156 6.84 -13.76 -12.78
C LYS A 156 7.87 -14.87 -12.48
N ALA A 157 9.04 -14.81 -13.10
CA ALA A 157 10.11 -15.79 -12.88
C ALA A 157 10.60 -15.82 -11.43
N TYR A 158 10.66 -14.66 -10.77
CA TYR A 158 11.01 -14.59 -9.36
C TYR A 158 9.90 -15.20 -8.49
N ALA A 159 8.64 -14.79 -8.68
CA ALA A 159 7.48 -15.31 -7.97
C ALA A 159 7.38 -16.85 -8.12
N GLY A 160 7.52 -17.38 -9.34
CA GLY A 160 7.54 -18.82 -9.62
C GLY A 160 8.75 -19.58 -9.02
N SER A 161 9.74 -18.86 -8.52
CA SER A 161 10.90 -19.44 -7.80
C SER A 161 10.73 -19.45 -6.28
N CYS A 162 9.65 -18.89 -5.78
CA CYS A 162 9.25 -18.93 -4.38
C CYS A 162 8.33 -20.14 -4.14
N ASP A 163 8.07 -20.44 -2.87
CA ASP A 163 7.18 -21.53 -2.49
C ASP A 163 5.74 -21.04 -2.24
N PHE A 164 5.59 -19.74 -2.00
CA PHE A 164 4.31 -19.08 -1.76
C PHE A 164 4.41 -17.59 -2.06
N VAL A 165 3.32 -16.96 -2.55
CA VAL A 165 3.27 -15.53 -2.82
C VAL A 165 2.07 -14.88 -2.18
N PHE A 166 2.30 -13.76 -1.48
CA PHE A 166 1.25 -12.87 -1.03
C PHE A 166 1.02 -11.74 -2.04
N ALA A 167 -0.25 -11.47 -2.30
CA ALA A 167 -0.74 -10.34 -3.08
C ALA A 167 -1.35 -9.28 -2.15
N PRO A 168 -1.00 -7.99 -2.23
CA PRO A 168 -1.53 -6.96 -1.32
C PRO A 168 -3.01 -6.65 -1.54
N SER A 169 -3.61 -7.14 -2.63
CA SER A 169 -5.02 -6.96 -2.97
C SER A 169 -5.51 -8.12 -3.86
N ARG A 170 -6.82 -8.30 -3.95
CA ARG A 170 -7.42 -9.28 -4.87
C ARG A 170 -7.15 -8.93 -6.34
N ASP A 171 -7.09 -7.66 -6.65
CA ASP A 171 -6.71 -7.21 -8.00
C ASP A 171 -5.30 -7.67 -8.35
N MET A 172 -4.35 -7.57 -7.41
CA MET A 172 -3.00 -8.11 -7.59
C MET A 172 -2.99 -9.64 -7.66
N GLU A 173 -3.79 -10.32 -6.86
CA GLU A 173 -3.95 -11.77 -6.95
C GLU A 173 -4.49 -12.18 -8.33
N ARG A 174 -5.55 -11.53 -8.82
CA ARG A 174 -6.07 -11.73 -10.19
C ARG A 174 -5.05 -11.43 -11.28
N TYR A 175 -4.25 -10.37 -11.08
CA TYR A 175 -3.15 -10.06 -11.98
C TYR A 175 -2.10 -11.18 -12.02
N MET A 176 -1.64 -11.68 -10.88
CA MET A 176 -0.68 -12.78 -10.79
C MET A 176 -1.20 -14.06 -11.44
N ARG A 177 -2.49 -14.39 -11.25
CA ARG A 177 -3.13 -15.54 -11.88
C ARG A 177 -3.20 -15.39 -13.41
N ARG A 178 -3.49 -14.19 -13.91
CA ARG A 178 -3.47 -13.91 -15.37
C ARG A 178 -2.06 -14.01 -15.97
N GLU A 179 -1.06 -13.60 -15.18
CA GLU A 179 0.34 -13.77 -15.57
C GLU A 179 0.85 -15.22 -15.37
N GLU A 180 -0.03 -16.16 -15.00
CA GLU A 180 0.29 -17.58 -14.83
C GLU A 180 1.46 -17.80 -13.84
N VAL A 181 1.35 -17.24 -12.66
CA VAL A 181 2.30 -17.52 -11.56
C VAL A 181 2.00 -18.91 -11.01
N ASP A 182 2.91 -19.85 -11.19
CA ASP A 182 2.73 -21.29 -10.93
C ASP A 182 3.01 -21.71 -9.48
N VAL A 183 2.71 -20.84 -8.51
CA VAL A 183 2.83 -21.15 -7.08
C VAL A 183 1.57 -20.69 -6.35
N PRO A 184 1.27 -21.23 -5.16
CA PRO A 184 0.13 -20.78 -4.39
C PRO A 184 0.20 -19.27 -4.12
N VAL A 185 -0.90 -18.57 -4.42
CA VAL A 185 -1.04 -17.12 -4.20
C VAL A 185 -2.23 -16.86 -3.30
N MET A 186 -2.04 -16.01 -2.28
CA MET A 186 -3.10 -15.57 -1.37
C MET A 186 -3.07 -14.05 -1.21
N THR A 187 -4.26 -13.44 -1.12
CA THR A 187 -4.36 -12.01 -0.80
C THR A 187 -3.99 -11.77 0.66
N LEU A 188 -3.00 -10.91 0.89
CA LEU A 188 -2.59 -10.43 2.20
C LEU A 188 -2.38 -8.90 2.15
N PRO A 189 -3.34 -8.10 2.63
CA PRO A 189 -3.20 -6.64 2.67
C PRO A 189 -2.19 -6.19 3.73
N THR A 190 -1.73 -4.95 3.63
CA THR A 190 -1.04 -4.28 4.74
C THR A 190 -2.02 -4.02 5.87
N GLY A 191 -1.64 -4.36 7.10
CA GLY A 191 -2.46 -4.14 8.28
C GLY A 191 -2.54 -2.67 8.71
N LEU A 192 -3.54 -2.35 9.52
CA LEU A 192 -3.67 -1.09 10.25
C LEU A 192 -3.32 -1.33 11.72
N SER A 193 -2.43 -0.50 12.28
CA SER A 193 -2.16 -0.54 13.71
C SER A 193 -3.37 -0.06 14.51
N ASP A 194 -3.48 -0.46 15.77
CA ASP A 194 -4.53 0.03 16.67
C ASP A 194 -4.54 1.56 16.77
N HIS A 195 -3.36 2.17 16.71
CA HIS A 195 -3.20 3.61 16.65
C HIS A 195 -4.00 4.29 15.51
N SER A 196 -4.23 3.61 14.40
CA SER A 196 -5.05 4.13 13.29
C SER A 196 -6.53 4.30 13.66
N PHE A 197 -7.01 3.62 14.69
CA PHE A 197 -8.39 3.67 15.18
C PHE A 197 -8.58 4.63 16.37
N GLU A 198 -7.49 5.16 16.90
CA GLU A 198 -7.49 6.03 18.08
C GLU A 198 -7.51 7.49 17.66
N ARG A 199 -8.60 8.17 17.98
CA ARG A 199 -8.73 9.62 17.77
C ARG A 199 -7.97 10.39 18.84
N ASP A 200 -7.05 11.25 18.43
CA ASP A 200 -6.54 12.31 19.29
C ASP A 200 -7.46 13.53 19.18
N GLU A 201 -8.30 13.71 20.21
CA GLU A 201 -9.30 14.78 20.21
C GLU A 201 -8.67 16.17 20.13
N LYS A 202 -7.52 16.38 20.80
CA LYS A 202 -6.86 17.70 20.85
C LYS A 202 -6.25 18.06 19.49
N GLU A 203 -5.49 17.14 18.89
CA GLU A 203 -4.85 17.40 17.61
C GLU A 203 -5.89 17.45 16.48
N SER A 204 -6.90 16.59 16.49
CA SER A 204 -7.99 16.64 15.50
C SER A 204 -8.78 17.94 15.57
N GLU A 205 -9.11 18.43 16.78
CA GLU A 205 -9.84 19.69 16.95
C GLU A 205 -8.95 20.90 16.61
N LYS A 206 -7.66 20.85 16.91
CA LYS A 206 -6.70 21.89 16.52
C LYS A 206 -6.61 22.00 14.98
N ILE A 207 -6.49 20.87 14.27
CA ILE A 207 -6.50 20.81 12.80
C ILE A 207 -7.83 21.37 12.28
N ARG A 208 -8.96 20.96 12.87
CA ARG A 208 -10.27 21.43 12.47
C ARG A 208 -10.45 22.92 12.67
N THR A 209 -9.96 23.47 13.78
CA THR A 209 -9.98 24.91 14.07
C THR A 209 -9.05 25.68 13.12
N GLN A 210 -7.87 25.17 12.88
CA GLN A 210 -6.86 25.80 12.01
C GLN A 210 -7.34 25.92 10.56
N TYR A 211 -7.97 24.87 10.04
CA TYR A 211 -8.31 24.78 8.62
C TYR A 211 -9.81 24.94 8.33
N GLY A 212 -10.68 24.61 9.25
CA GLY A 212 -12.12 24.51 9.05
C GLY A 212 -12.94 25.75 9.33
N ALA A 213 -12.38 26.79 9.96
CA ALA A 213 -13.11 28.04 10.29
C ALA A 213 -14.55 27.82 10.83
N GLY A 214 -14.70 26.93 11.80
CA GLY A 214 -15.94 26.71 12.59
C GLY A 214 -16.99 25.82 11.95
N LYS A 215 -17.71 26.24 10.93
CA LYS A 215 -18.86 25.50 10.35
C LYS A 215 -18.58 24.84 8.98
N GLN A 216 -17.38 24.96 8.48
CA GLN A 216 -17.04 24.44 7.16
C GLN A 216 -16.83 22.92 7.20
N SER A 217 -17.29 22.23 6.16
CA SER A 217 -16.92 20.84 5.93
C SER A 217 -15.44 20.74 5.55
N ILE A 218 -14.75 19.77 6.12
CA ILE A 218 -13.36 19.48 5.79
C ILE A 218 -13.30 18.17 5.01
N PHE A 219 -12.79 18.25 3.80
CA PHE A 219 -12.46 17.10 2.97
C PHE A 219 -10.96 16.84 3.08
N CYS A 220 -10.55 15.60 2.92
CA CYS A 220 -9.15 15.23 2.96
C CYS A 220 -8.80 14.31 1.79
N THR A 221 -7.61 14.50 1.25
CA THR A 221 -6.93 13.53 0.39
C THR A 221 -5.49 13.39 0.88
N VAL A 222 -5.01 12.15 0.95
CA VAL A 222 -3.67 11.83 1.45
C VAL A 222 -2.95 11.00 0.39
N SER A 223 -1.91 11.56 -0.23
CA SER A 223 -1.10 10.84 -1.21
C SER A 223 0.19 11.61 -1.53
N ARG A 224 1.14 10.92 -2.17
CA ARG A 224 2.21 11.64 -2.88
C ARG A 224 1.60 12.51 -3.97
N ILE A 225 2.09 13.73 -4.14
CA ILE A 225 1.61 14.64 -5.20
C ILE A 225 2.37 14.33 -6.48
N GLU A 226 1.95 13.25 -7.15
CA GLU A 226 2.53 12.71 -8.37
C GLU A 226 1.43 12.46 -9.42
N LYS A 227 1.80 12.33 -10.69
CA LYS A 227 0.84 12.25 -11.82
C LYS A 227 -0.13 11.09 -11.73
N GLU A 228 0.34 9.92 -11.26
CA GLU A 228 -0.48 8.71 -11.11
C GLU A 228 -1.59 8.85 -10.06
N LYS A 229 -1.48 9.82 -9.14
CA LYS A 229 -2.51 10.10 -8.15
C LYS A 229 -3.68 10.91 -8.69
N ASN A 230 -3.57 11.36 -9.93
CA ASN A 230 -4.65 12.00 -10.69
C ASN A 230 -5.29 13.22 -9.99
N LEU A 231 -4.46 13.99 -9.27
CA LEU A 231 -4.94 15.10 -8.46
C LEU A 231 -5.49 16.28 -9.30
N TYR A 232 -5.07 16.43 -10.55
CA TYR A 232 -5.67 17.43 -11.46
C TYR A 232 -7.16 17.14 -11.70
N PHE A 233 -7.50 15.88 -11.99
CA PHE A 233 -8.90 15.46 -12.07
C PHE A 233 -9.65 15.74 -10.77
N LEU A 234 -9.04 15.45 -9.61
CA LEU A 234 -9.65 15.74 -8.33
C LEU A 234 -9.94 17.24 -8.16
N MET A 235 -9.01 18.11 -8.57
CA MET A 235 -9.22 19.57 -8.51
C MET A 235 -10.38 20.00 -9.43
N ASP A 236 -10.49 19.41 -10.63
CA ASP A 236 -11.62 19.69 -11.53
C ASP A 236 -12.96 19.27 -10.90
N ALA A 237 -13.00 18.11 -10.27
CA ALA A 237 -14.19 17.62 -9.56
C ALA A 237 -14.54 18.49 -8.35
N VAL A 238 -13.55 18.93 -7.58
CA VAL A 238 -13.72 19.87 -6.47
C VAL A 238 -14.21 21.24 -6.97
N ARG A 239 -13.69 21.72 -8.10
CA ARG A 239 -14.17 22.94 -8.73
C ARG A 239 -15.65 22.78 -9.14
N ARG A 240 -16.01 21.67 -9.76
CA ARG A 240 -17.39 21.37 -10.16
C ARG A 240 -18.33 21.31 -8.96
N PHE A 241 -17.88 20.68 -7.86
CA PHE A 241 -18.61 20.67 -6.59
C PHE A 241 -18.78 22.07 -6.02
N GLN A 242 -17.74 22.92 -6.02
CA GLN A 242 -17.80 24.31 -5.58
C GLN A 242 -18.84 25.13 -6.38
N ASP A 243 -18.92 24.90 -7.69
CA ASP A 243 -19.91 25.60 -8.54
C ASP A 243 -21.36 25.21 -8.21
N GLN A 244 -21.57 23.97 -7.73
CA GLN A 244 -22.91 23.46 -7.38
C GLN A 244 -23.33 23.77 -5.95
N CYS A 245 -22.36 23.72 -5.00
CA CYS A 245 -22.64 23.72 -3.55
C CYS A 245 -22.06 24.93 -2.82
N GLY A 246 -21.31 25.80 -3.51
CA GLY A 246 -20.67 26.98 -2.92
C GLY A 246 -19.31 26.64 -2.26
N LYS A 247 -18.76 27.64 -1.55
CA LYS A 247 -17.38 27.61 -1.00
C LYS A 247 -17.33 27.23 0.49
N ASN A 248 -18.40 26.71 1.08
CA ASN A 248 -18.44 26.43 2.52
C ASN A 248 -17.75 25.10 2.90
N PHE A 249 -16.58 24.87 2.32
CA PHE A 249 -15.74 23.71 2.64
C PHE A 249 -14.25 24.03 2.51
N ARG A 250 -13.41 23.12 3.00
CA ARG A 250 -11.98 23.08 2.73
C ARG A 250 -11.58 21.69 2.26
N LEU A 251 -10.64 21.60 1.32
CA LEU A 251 -9.97 20.36 0.97
C LEU A 251 -8.52 20.41 1.47
N LEU A 252 -8.14 19.51 2.36
CA LEU A 252 -6.78 19.32 2.81
C LEU A 252 -6.08 18.32 1.88
N VAL A 253 -5.02 18.76 1.21
CA VAL A 253 -4.12 17.92 0.43
C VAL A 253 -2.89 17.62 1.28
N VAL A 254 -2.86 16.42 1.86
CA VAL A 254 -1.78 15.97 2.75
C VAL A 254 -0.80 15.13 1.95
N GLY A 255 0.46 15.57 1.90
CA GLY A 255 1.55 14.91 1.21
C GLY A 255 2.43 15.87 0.42
N GLU A 256 3.52 15.33 -0.10
CA GLU A 256 4.50 16.02 -0.92
C GLU A 256 4.71 15.31 -2.26
N GLY A 257 5.31 15.99 -3.23
CA GLY A 257 5.63 15.40 -4.52
C GLY A 257 6.05 16.43 -5.56
N ARG A 258 6.50 15.92 -6.70
CA ARG A 258 7.06 16.74 -7.78
C ARG A 258 6.04 17.67 -8.44
N GLU A 259 4.76 17.24 -8.43
CA GLU A 259 3.67 18.03 -9.04
C GLU A 259 3.09 19.09 -8.10
N ARG A 260 3.55 19.21 -6.84
CA ARG A 260 2.95 20.11 -5.84
C ARG A 260 2.83 21.55 -6.35
N LYS A 261 3.93 22.12 -6.86
CA LYS A 261 3.93 23.50 -7.37
C LYS A 261 2.98 23.67 -8.55
N ASN A 262 3.07 22.75 -9.53
CA ASN A 262 2.21 22.79 -10.72
C ASN A 262 0.72 22.67 -10.34
N LEU A 263 0.41 21.83 -9.37
CA LEU A 263 -0.97 21.64 -8.91
C LEU A 263 -1.48 22.85 -8.13
N MET A 264 -0.64 23.54 -7.34
CA MET A 264 -0.97 24.81 -6.69
C MET A 264 -1.30 25.91 -7.72
N ASP A 265 -0.42 26.07 -8.72
CA ASP A 265 -0.62 27.02 -9.83
C ASP A 265 -1.92 26.70 -10.60
N TYR A 266 -2.23 25.40 -10.76
CA TYR A 266 -3.48 24.97 -11.38
C TYR A 266 -4.72 25.31 -10.53
N CYS A 267 -4.67 25.09 -9.22
CA CYS A 267 -5.75 25.46 -8.29
C CYS A 267 -6.05 26.98 -8.33
N GLU A 268 -5.01 27.81 -8.37
CA GLU A 268 -5.17 29.25 -8.52
C GLU A 268 -5.86 29.60 -9.84
N LYS A 269 -5.40 29.01 -10.95
CA LYS A 269 -5.99 29.22 -12.29
C LYS A 269 -7.47 28.88 -12.36
N ILE A 270 -7.92 27.83 -11.66
CA ILE A 270 -9.32 27.38 -11.66
C ILE A 270 -10.14 27.93 -10.49
N GLY A 271 -9.59 28.85 -9.69
CA GLY A 271 -10.30 29.56 -8.60
C GLY A 271 -10.54 28.72 -7.36
N LEU A 272 -9.62 27.84 -6.99
CA LEU A 272 -9.66 27.00 -5.80
C LEU A 272 -8.66 27.42 -4.70
N GLN A 273 -7.92 28.52 -4.88
CA GLN A 273 -6.87 28.98 -3.96
C GLN A 273 -7.38 29.19 -2.52
N ASP A 274 -8.69 29.54 -2.36
CA ASP A 274 -9.28 29.78 -1.05
C ASP A 274 -9.89 28.52 -0.42
N THR A 275 -10.05 27.43 -1.16
CA THR A 275 -10.74 26.22 -0.72
C THR A 275 -9.83 25.00 -0.62
N VAL A 276 -8.73 24.96 -1.37
CA VAL A 276 -7.75 23.86 -1.35
C VAL A 276 -6.52 24.30 -0.58
N ILE A 277 -6.15 23.51 0.43
CA ILE A 277 -5.02 23.78 1.31
C ILE A 277 -4.00 22.66 1.16
N PHE A 278 -2.80 22.99 0.73
CA PHE A 278 -1.67 22.08 0.64
C PHE A 278 -0.93 22.02 1.96
N VAL A 279 -1.23 20.99 2.76
CA VAL A 279 -0.66 20.81 4.10
C VAL A 279 0.84 20.53 4.03
N GLY A 280 1.29 19.81 3.00
CA GLY A 280 2.65 19.29 2.89
C GLY A 280 2.77 17.86 3.43
N GLY A 281 4.00 17.37 3.51
CA GLY A 281 4.30 16.07 4.10
C GLY A 281 4.17 16.10 5.61
N VAL A 282 3.49 15.11 6.18
CA VAL A 282 3.38 14.92 7.64
C VAL A 282 3.92 13.54 8.01
N PRO A 283 4.41 13.33 9.24
CA PRO A 283 4.76 12.00 9.74
C PRO A 283 3.59 11.03 9.59
N ASN A 284 3.88 9.77 9.26
CA ASN A 284 2.83 8.79 8.97
C ASN A 284 1.87 8.59 10.15
N GLU A 285 2.38 8.65 11.36
CA GLU A 285 1.62 8.55 12.61
C GLU A 285 0.68 9.75 12.87
N GLU A 286 0.95 10.89 12.26
CA GLU A 286 0.11 12.11 12.36
C GLU A 286 -1.00 12.15 11.30
N VAL A 287 -0.89 11.37 10.21
CA VAL A 287 -1.88 11.34 9.11
C VAL A 287 -3.29 11.10 9.67
N LYS A 288 -3.44 10.23 10.66
CA LYS A 288 -4.72 9.93 11.29
C LYS A 288 -5.43 11.18 11.82
N ASN A 289 -4.68 12.16 12.38
CA ASN A 289 -5.26 13.37 12.97
C ASN A 289 -5.97 14.23 11.91
N TYR A 290 -5.43 14.29 10.69
CA TYR A 290 -6.07 14.93 9.55
C TYR A 290 -7.31 14.17 9.07
N LEU A 291 -7.25 12.84 9.10
CA LEU A 291 -8.40 12.00 8.76
C LEU A 291 -9.51 12.18 9.80
N PHE A 292 -9.23 12.10 11.09
CA PHE A 292 -10.20 12.31 12.17
C PHE A 292 -10.74 13.76 12.24
N ALA A 293 -9.99 14.74 11.72
CA ALA A 293 -10.44 16.12 11.60
C ALA A 293 -11.35 16.35 10.40
N SER A 294 -11.50 15.40 9.50
CA SER A 294 -12.20 15.53 8.24
C SER A 294 -13.61 14.93 8.27
N ASP A 295 -14.45 15.34 7.31
CA ASP A 295 -15.82 14.87 7.14
C ASP A 295 -15.96 13.93 5.93
N LEU A 296 -15.02 13.96 4.98
CA LEU A 296 -15.06 13.15 3.76
C LEU A 296 -13.64 12.89 3.24
N PHE A 297 -13.41 11.68 2.77
CA PHE A 297 -12.16 11.30 2.11
C PHE A 297 -12.33 11.26 0.59
N LEU A 298 -11.47 11.96 -0.14
CA LEU A 298 -11.50 12.03 -1.60
C LEU A 298 -10.31 11.27 -2.19
N PHE A 299 -10.57 10.38 -3.15
CA PHE A 299 -9.53 9.54 -3.70
C PHE A 299 -9.64 9.37 -5.22
N SER A 300 -8.65 9.84 -5.95
CA SER A 300 -8.66 9.90 -7.42
C SER A 300 -7.59 9.07 -8.11
N SER A 301 -6.78 8.31 -7.36
CA SER A 301 -5.68 7.54 -7.93
C SER A 301 -6.16 6.53 -8.97
N ARG A 302 -5.45 6.45 -10.11
CA ARG A 302 -5.77 5.53 -11.21
C ARG A 302 -5.21 4.14 -11.02
N SER A 303 -4.23 3.97 -10.14
CA SER A 303 -3.56 2.70 -9.92
C SER A 303 -3.01 2.64 -8.50
N GLU A 304 -3.44 1.63 -7.78
CA GLU A 304 -2.94 1.27 -6.47
C GLU A 304 -2.66 -0.23 -6.43
N THR A 305 -1.61 -0.63 -5.74
CA THR A 305 -1.43 -2.05 -5.44
C THR A 305 -2.34 -2.50 -4.32
N GLN A 306 -2.67 -1.60 -3.37
CA GLN A 306 -3.62 -1.83 -2.30
C GLN A 306 -4.47 -0.60 -1.98
N GLY A 307 -3.88 0.61 -1.89
CA GLY A 307 -4.58 1.82 -1.46
C GLY A 307 -4.83 1.88 0.04
N ILE A 308 -3.84 1.52 0.87
CA ILE A 308 -3.96 1.42 2.34
C ILE A 308 -4.56 2.67 2.99
N VAL A 309 -4.30 3.85 2.45
CA VAL A 309 -4.84 5.11 2.97
C VAL A 309 -6.37 5.17 2.96
N LEU A 310 -7.02 4.43 2.05
CA LEU A 310 -8.49 4.27 2.07
C LEU A 310 -8.95 3.54 3.33
N ALA A 311 -8.23 2.48 3.72
CA ALA A 311 -8.53 1.76 4.95
C ALA A 311 -8.21 2.61 6.19
N GLU A 312 -7.16 3.46 6.16
CA GLU A 312 -6.84 4.43 7.22
C GLU A 312 -7.95 5.49 7.35
N ALA A 313 -8.46 6.02 6.24
CA ALA A 313 -9.61 6.93 6.26
C ALA A 313 -10.87 6.25 6.83
N MET A 314 -11.11 4.99 6.46
CA MET A 314 -12.23 4.21 6.99
C MET A 314 -12.09 3.91 8.49
N ALA A 315 -10.86 3.74 9.01
CA ALA A 315 -10.59 3.59 10.44
C ALA A 315 -10.96 4.86 11.22
N ALA A 316 -10.77 6.04 10.60
CA ALA A 316 -11.24 7.32 11.14
C ALA A 316 -12.76 7.54 10.95
N GLY A 317 -13.47 6.57 10.39
CA GLY A 317 -14.91 6.66 10.16
C GLY A 317 -15.31 7.49 8.94
N LEU A 318 -14.38 7.77 8.01
CA LEU A 318 -14.67 8.54 6.80
C LEU A 318 -15.17 7.64 5.67
N PRO A 319 -16.37 7.86 5.14
CA PRO A 319 -16.73 7.28 3.85
C PRO A 319 -15.91 7.96 2.73
N ALA A 320 -15.55 7.17 1.72
CA ALA A 320 -14.76 7.67 0.59
C ALA A 320 -15.64 8.01 -0.62
N ALA A 321 -15.33 9.13 -1.29
CA ALA A 321 -15.68 9.32 -2.70
C ALA A 321 -14.43 8.97 -3.52
N ALA A 322 -14.52 7.95 -4.38
CA ALA A 322 -13.35 7.44 -5.07
C ALA A 322 -13.62 7.13 -6.55
N VAL A 323 -12.58 7.24 -7.37
CA VAL A 323 -12.59 6.76 -8.77
C VAL A 323 -12.39 5.25 -8.78
N GLU A 324 -13.14 4.54 -9.60
CA GLU A 324 -12.94 3.12 -9.85
C GLU A 324 -11.56 2.87 -10.44
N ALA A 325 -10.75 2.10 -9.73
CA ALA A 325 -9.39 1.77 -10.16
C ALA A 325 -8.89 0.47 -9.51
N TYR A 326 -7.81 -0.06 -10.05
CA TYR A 326 -7.10 -1.20 -9.45
C TYR A 326 -6.70 -0.89 -8.00
N GLY A 327 -6.95 -1.85 -7.10
CA GLY A 327 -6.68 -1.74 -5.67
C GLY A 327 -7.66 -0.85 -4.91
N VAL A 328 -8.37 0.07 -5.58
CA VAL A 328 -9.43 0.89 -4.98
C VAL A 328 -10.70 0.07 -4.77
N ASN A 329 -11.11 -0.68 -5.81
CA ASN A 329 -12.34 -1.50 -5.80
C ASN A 329 -12.27 -2.66 -4.80
N ASP A 330 -11.09 -3.03 -4.34
CA ASP A 330 -10.93 -4.05 -3.30
C ASP A 330 -11.26 -3.52 -1.89
N ILE A 331 -11.07 -2.22 -1.65
CA ILE A 331 -11.33 -1.57 -0.37
C ILE A 331 -12.66 -0.84 -0.38
N VAL A 332 -12.90 0.00 -1.40
CA VAL A 332 -14.15 0.74 -1.52
C VAL A 332 -15.21 -0.13 -2.20
N ARG A 333 -16.30 -0.38 -1.50
CA ARG A 333 -17.50 -1.05 -2.02
C ARG A 333 -18.59 -0.03 -2.20
N ASP A 334 -19.01 0.17 -3.45
CA ASP A 334 -20.01 1.18 -3.77
C ASP A 334 -21.28 1.02 -2.93
N LYS A 335 -21.77 2.13 -2.39
CA LYS A 335 -22.99 2.22 -1.54
C LYS A 335 -22.93 1.41 -0.23
N TYR A 336 -21.76 0.90 0.14
CA TYR A 336 -21.55 0.20 1.41
C TYR A 336 -20.62 0.96 2.37
N ASN A 337 -19.42 1.35 1.93
CA ASN A 337 -18.43 2.07 2.72
C ASN A 337 -17.89 3.34 2.04
N GLY A 338 -18.41 3.65 0.86
CA GLY A 338 -18.06 4.80 0.04
C GLY A 338 -18.92 4.84 -1.21
N LEU A 339 -18.67 5.81 -2.07
CA LEU A 339 -19.26 5.93 -3.41
C LEU A 339 -18.14 5.84 -4.45
N LEU A 340 -18.30 4.95 -5.39
CA LEU A 340 -17.43 4.80 -6.56
C LEU A 340 -18.06 5.46 -7.79
N CYS A 341 -17.21 5.96 -8.67
CA CYS A 341 -17.62 6.38 -10.02
C CYS A 341 -16.47 6.15 -11.01
N GLU A 342 -16.82 6.09 -12.29
CA GLU A 342 -15.84 6.22 -13.36
C GLU A 342 -15.11 7.57 -13.27
N GLU A 343 -14.00 7.73 -14.00
CA GLU A 343 -13.24 8.99 -14.05
C GLU A 343 -14.03 10.08 -14.79
N SER A 344 -15.09 10.58 -14.15
CA SER A 344 -15.99 11.64 -14.61
C SER A 344 -16.08 12.72 -13.55
N VAL A 345 -15.72 13.95 -13.93
CA VAL A 345 -15.75 15.14 -13.06
C VAL A 345 -17.15 15.36 -12.48
N ASP A 346 -18.18 15.25 -13.32
CA ASP A 346 -19.58 15.45 -12.89
C ASP A 346 -20.05 14.34 -11.94
N ALA A 347 -19.72 13.08 -12.23
CA ALA A 347 -20.09 11.94 -11.38
C ALA A 347 -19.39 12.00 -10.01
N PHE A 348 -18.11 12.37 -10.00
CA PHE A 348 -17.36 12.51 -8.75
C PHE A 348 -17.90 13.66 -7.89
N ALA A 349 -18.16 14.83 -8.49
CA ALA A 349 -18.78 15.98 -7.82
C ALA A 349 -20.18 15.67 -7.27
N GLU A 350 -20.99 14.89 -8.01
CA GLU A 350 -22.31 14.45 -7.54
C GLU A 350 -22.19 13.47 -6.36
N ASN A 351 -21.19 12.57 -6.35
CA ASN A 351 -20.91 11.71 -5.20
C ASN A 351 -20.50 12.52 -3.97
N MET A 352 -19.63 13.53 -4.12
CA MET A 352 -19.29 14.46 -3.04
C MET A 352 -20.54 15.14 -2.48
N LYS A 353 -21.41 15.66 -3.37
CA LYS A 353 -22.65 16.33 -2.99
C LYS A 353 -23.59 15.39 -2.21
N LYS A 354 -23.81 14.16 -2.68
CA LYS A 354 -24.65 13.17 -2.00
C LYS A 354 -24.15 12.90 -0.58
N LEU A 355 -22.83 12.72 -0.41
CA LEU A 355 -22.22 12.46 0.90
C LEU A 355 -22.36 13.62 1.88
N ILE A 356 -22.50 14.86 1.41
CA ILE A 356 -22.67 16.04 2.27
C ILE A 356 -24.14 16.33 2.54
N THR A 357 -25.04 16.05 1.58
CA THR A 357 -26.44 16.46 1.68
C THR A 357 -27.37 15.34 2.18
N ASP A 358 -27.01 14.07 1.97
CA ASP A 358 -27.80 12.92 2.44
C ASP A 358 -27.20 12.33 3.72
N ARG A 359 -27.69 12.83 4.86
CA ARG A 359 -27.23 12.40 6.18
C ARG A 359 -27.43 10.90 6.44
N LYS A 360 -28.54 10.32 5.94
CA LYS A 360 -28.81 8.88 6.13
C LYS A 360 -27.85 8.03 5.33
N LEU A 361 -27.57 8.41 4.09
CA LEU A 361 -26.57 7.75 3.27
C LEU A 361 -25.18 7.83 3.93
N TYR A 362 -24.78 9.03 4.38
CA TYR A 362 -23.50 9.24 5.05
C TYR A 362 -23.32 8.30 6.26
N GLU A 363 -24.30 8.28 7.19
CA GLU A 363 -24.24 7.44 8.39
C GLU A 363 -24.21 5.95 8.06
N LYS A 364 -24.92 5.51 7.02
CA LYS A 364 -24.84 4.14 6.51
C LYS A 364 -23.44 3.80 6.03
N LEU A 365 -22.85 4.65 5.19
CA LEU A 365 -21.54 4.43 4.60
C LEU A 365 -20.41 4.53 5.66
N GLN A 366 -20.55 5.43 6.62
CA GLN A 366 -19.65 5.55 7.76
C GLN A 366 -19.58 4.25 8.58
N LYS A 367 -20.73 3.63 8.89
CA LYS A 367 -20.77 2.32 9.55
C LYS A 367 -20.07 1.25 8.73
N GLY A 368 -20.33 1.21 7.43
CA GLY A 368 -19.66 0.27 6.51
C GLY A 368 -18.14 0.52 6.43
N ALA A 369 -17.71 1.78 6.45
CA ALA A 369 -16.30 2.16 6.47
C ALA A 369 -15.59 1.62 7.72
N VAL A 370 -16.12 1.91 8.91
CA VAL A 370 -15.56 1.41 10.18
C VAL A 370 -15.52 -0.13 10.19
N GLN A 371 -16.60 -0.79 9.78
CA GLN A 371 -16.62 -2.25 9.68
C GLN A 371 -15.55 -2.79 8.72
N THR A 372 -15.37 -2.12 7.58
CA THR A 372 -14.32 -2.49 6.62
C THR A 372 -12.93 -2.35 7.22
N ALA A 373 -12.64 -1.23 7.88
CA ALA A 373 -11.34 -0.98 8.49
C ALA A 373 -10.94 -2.05 9.52
N HIS A 374 -11.89 -2.58 10.28
CA HIS A 374 -11.62 -3.64 11.25
C HIS A 374 -11.06 -4.93 10.64
N PHE A 375 -11.35 -5.23 9.37
CA PHE A 375 -10.76 -6.38 8.67
C PHE A 375 -9.27 -6.17 8.33
N TYR A 376 -8.83 -4.91 8.34
CA TYR A 376 -7.43 -4.54 8.08
C TYR A 376 -6.60 -4.38 9.37
N ARG A 377 -7.12 -4.71 10.57
CA ARG A 377 -6.29 -4.67 11.78
C ARG A 377 -5.06 -5.56 11.63
N GLU A 378 -3.90 -5.07 12.11
CA GLU A 378 -2.62 -5.79 11.99
C GLU A 378 -2.67 -7.21 12.57
N GLU A 379 -3.44 -7.41 13.64
CA GLU A 379 -3.67 -8.72 14.25
C GLU A 379 -4.37 -9.68 13.27
N LYS A 380 -5.45 -9.23 12.62
CA LYS A 380 -6.18 -10.03 11.63
C LYS A 380 -5.34 -10.35 10.40
N VAL A 381 -4.55 -9.40 9.95
CA VAL A 381 -3.62 -9.61 8.83
C VAL A 381 -2.52 -10.58 9.21
N ALA A 382 -2.02 -10.54 10.45
CA ALA A 382 -1.03 -11.49 10.95
C ALA A 382 -1.60 -12.92 11.05
N GLU A 383 -2.85 -13.09 11.51
CA GLU A 383 -3.54 -14.38 11.52
C GLU A 383 -3.65 -14.99 10.10
N GLU A 384 -3.96 -14.16 9.10
CA GLU A 384 -4.01 -14.62 7.71
C GLU A 384 -2.61 -14.93 7.15
N ALA A 385 -1.58 -14.13 7.52
CA ALA A 385 -0.21 -14.42 7.13
C ALA A 385 0.29 -15.74 7.70
N GLU A 386 -0.03 -16.04 8.96
CA GLU A 386 0.30 -17.33 9.60
C GLU A 386 -0.27 -18.52 8.81
N LYS A 387 -1.54 -18.43 8.38
CA LYS A 387 -2.15 -19.44 7.51
C LYS A 387 -1.36 -19.65 6.22
N GLY A 388 -0.97 -18.54 5.56
CA GLY A 388 -0.14 -18.60 4.36
C GLY A 388 1.22 -19.22 4.60
N TYR A 389 1.85 -18.97 5.75
CA TYR A 389 3.13 -19.60 6.11
C TYR A 389 3.00 -21.11 6.35
N LEU A 390 1.95 -21.55 7.03
CA LEU A 390 1.67 -22.97 7.22
C LEU A 390 1.45 -23.68 5.88
N LEU A 391 0.78 -23.00 4.94
CA LEU A 391 0.59 -23.52 3.58
C LEU A 391 1.90 -23.58 2.80
N ALA A 392 2.77 -22.58 2.93
CA ALA A 392 4.10 -22.61 2.32
C ALA A 392 4.92 -23.79 2.82
N GLN A 393 4.92 -24.06 4.14
CA GLN A 393 5.58 -25.21 4.72
C GLN A 393 4.99 -26.53 4.20
N LYS A 394 3.67 -26.65 4.17
CA LYS A 394 2.99 -27.83 3.62
C LYS A 394 3.36 -28.05 2.14
N TYR A 395 3.34 -26.99 1.33
CA TYR A 395 3.68 -27.06 -0.09
C TYR A 395 5.11 -27.55 -0.32
N VAL A 396 6.08 -27.07 0.49
CA VAL A 396 7.48 -27.54 0.40
C VAL A 396 7.60 -29.02 0.81
N MET A 397 6.88 -29.46 1.86
CA MET A 397 6.87 -30.86 2.29
C MET A 397 6.26 -31.79 1.24
N GLU A 398 5.20 -31.37 0.57
CA GLU A 398 4.53 -32.16 -0.48
C GLU A 398 5.38 -32.20 -1.75
N ARG A 399 6.01 -31.08 -2.14
CA ARG A 399 6.92 -31.01 -3.31
C ARG A 399 8.19 -31.86 -3.11
N GLY A 400 8.63 -32.05 -1.88
CA GLY A 400 9.74 -32.96 -1.54
C GLY A 400 9.34 -34.44 -1.62
N LYS A 401 8.05 -34.76 -1.68
CA LYS A 401 7.51 -36.14 -1.72
C LYS A 401 7.05 -36.59 -3.11
N ASP A 402 6.71 -35.63 -3.99
CA ASP A 402 6.11 -35.95 -5.30
C ASP A 402 6.64 -35.00 -6.39
N TYR A 403 7.21 -35.55 -7.44
CA TYR A 403 7.59 -34.82 -8.68
C TYR A 403 6.37 -34.55 -9.58
N GLY A 404 5.15 -34.56 -9.05
CA GLY A 404 3.90 -34.35 -9.76
C GLY A 404 3.15 -33.13 -9.29
N TYR A 405 2.98 -32.15 -10.19
CA TYR A 405 2.15 -30.97 -9.97
C TYR A 405 0.69 -31.37 -9.68
N GLN A 406 0.22 -31.09 -8.46
CA GLN A 406 -1.21 -30.93 -8.20
C GLN A 406 -1.47 -29.47 -7.81
N THR A 407 -2.24 -28.81 -8.67
CA THR A 407 -2.81 -27.49 -8.36
C THR A 407 -3.73 -27.63 -7.18
N CYS A 408 -3.47 -26.90 -6.09
CA CYS A 408 -4.43 -26.75 -5.01
C CYS A 408 -5.69 -26.08 -5.57
N GLU A 409 -6.84 -26.76 -5.47
CA GLU A 409 -8.11 -26.20 -5.90
C GLU A 409 -8.46 -24.94 -5.10
N PRO A 410 -9.02 -23.90 -5.74
CA PRO A 410 -9.29 -22.60 -5.10
C PRO A 410 -10.35 -22.65 -3.99
N GLU A 411 -11.04 -23.77 -3.80
CA GLU A 411 -12.16 -23.87 -2.86
C GLU A 411 -11.73 -23.97 -1.39
N ASP A 412 -10.52 -24.40 -1.12
CA ASP A 412 -9.97 -24.49 0.25
C ASP A 412 -9.48 -23.13 0.79
N PHE A 413 -9.46 -22.10 -0.05
CA PHE A 413 -8.91 -20.77 0.24
C PHE A 413 -9.97 -19.68 0.18
N LYS A 414 -10.94 -19.71 1.10
CA LYS A 414 -11.80 -18.53 1.35
C LYS A 414 -11.21 -17.74 2.51
N PRO A 415 -10.51 -16.60 2.25
CA PRO A 415 -10.13 -15.70 3.35
C PRO A 415 -11.39 -15.30 4.12
N SER A 416 -11.29 -15.20 5.44
CA SER A 416 -12.40 -14.81 6.33
C SER A 416 -13.03 -13.46 5.99
N PHE A 417 -12.35 -12.63 5.19
CA PHE A 417 -12.87 -11.39 4.57
C PHE A 417 -14.10 -11.59 3.65
N LEU A 418 -14.48 -12.83 3.30
CA LEU A 418 -15.50 -13.14 2.29
C LEU A 418 -16.93 -13.33 2.84
N HIS A 419 -17.13 -13.43 4.14
CA HIS A 419 -18.45 -13.77 4.69
C HIS A 419 -19.42 -12.60 4.89
N VAL A 420 -19.07 -11.36 4.51
CA VAL A 420 -19.98 -10.19 4.60
C VAL A 420 -20.91 -10.04 3.40
N SER A 421 -20.82 -10.91 2.38
CA SER A 421 -21.60 -10.74 1.13
C SER A 421 -23.02 -11.32 1.14
N LYS A 422 -23.55 -11.83 2.28
CA LYS A 422 -24.90 -12.42 2.37
C LYS A 422 -25.72 -11.91 3.54
N MET A 423 -25.61 -10.66 3.94
CA MET A 423 -26.62 -10.00 4.74
C MET A 423 -27.12 -8.78 3.95
N SER A 424 -28.14 -9.03 3.16
CA SER A 424 -29.00 -8.03 2.50
C SER A 424 -29.86 -7.30 3.52
#